data_71f8f3458b264bbc5a040738a345befd
#
_entry.id   71f8f3458b264bbc5a040738a345befd
#
_cell.length_a   1.000
_cell.length_b   1.000
_cell.length_c   1.000
_cell.angle_alpha   90.00
_cell.angle_beta   90.00
_cell.angle_gamma   90.00
#
_symmetry.space_group_name_H-M   'P 1'
#
loop_
_entity.id
_entity.type
_entity.pdbx_description
1 polymer ?
#
loop_
_entity_poly.entity_id
_entity_poly.type
_entity_poly.pdbx_seq_one_letter_code
_entity_poly.pdbx_strand_id
1 'polypeptide(L)'
;MKARILVIEDEPAINNFLCMNLEVTGYQTVSYLDGNDASEGIAWDHEFQCALVDIMLPGKDGYTLLPELNHYGIPVIFLTARADISSKVKGLKEGAEDYIVKPFEMLEVMVRLEKVLERHGNVQKQIQ
;
A
#
# COMPACT_ATOMS: atom_id res chain seq x y z
N MET A 1 10.49 14.77 7.90
CA MET A 1 10.91 13.58 7.17
C MET A 1 9.72 12.88 6.55
N LYS A 2 9.85 12.46 5.31
CA LYS A 2 8.76 11.79 4.63
C LYS A 2 8.62 10.35 5.09
N ALA A 3 7.43 9.83 4.93
CA ALA A 3 7.10 8.48 5.33
C ALA A 3 7.75 7.43 4.43
N ARG A 4 7.84 6.21 4.95
CA ARG A 4 8.26 5.04 4.18
C ARG A 4 7.02 4.31 3.73
N ILE A 5 6.97 4.00 2.45
CA ILE A 5 5.82 3.38 1.82
C ILE A 5 6.24 2.01 1.28
N LEU A 6 5.48 1.00 1.63
CA LEU A 6 5.68 -0.36 1.13
C LEU A 6 4.83 -0.54 -0.12
N VAL A 7 5.40 -1.08 -1.19
CA VAL A 7 4.68 -1.32 -2.44
C VAL A 7 4.76 -2.80 -2.76
N ILE A 8 3.63 -3.47 -2.84
CA ILE A 8 3.58 -4.90 -3.19
C ILE A 8 2.71 -5.03 -4.42
N GLU A 9 3.34 -5.23 -5.56
CA GLU A 9 2.69 -5.22 -6.87
C GLU A 9 3.51 -6.12 -7.80
N ASP A 10 2.87 -7.12 -8.41
CA ASP A 10 3.60 -8.14 -9.18
C ASP A 10 3.96 -7.72 -10.59
N GLU A 11 3.32 -6.68 -11.14
CA GLU A 11 3.69 -6.18 -12.46
C GLU A 11 4.84 -5.18 -12.31
N PRO A 12 6.03 -5.52 -12.82
CA PRO A 12 7.21 -4.63 -12.60
C PRO A 12 7.00 -3.21 -13.09
N ALA A 13 6.29 -3.04 -14.22
CA ALA A 13 6.07 -1.70 -14.76
C ALA A 13 5.23 -0.85 -13.81
N ILE A 14 4.19 -1.42 -13.23
CA ILE A 14 3.33 -0.70 -12.28
C ILE A 14 4.08 -0.45 -10.99
N ASN A 15 4.81 -1.46 -10.51
CA ASN A 15 5.61 -1.34 -9.30
C ASN A 15 6.62 -0.19 -9.43
N ASN A 16 7.36 -0.17 -10.55
CA ASN A 16 8.34 0.88 -10.80
C ASN A 16 7.69 2.25 -10.93
N PHE A 17 6.55 2.32 -11.62
CA PHE A 17 5.82 3.58 -11.77
C PHE A 17 5.43 4.16 -10.41
N LEU A 18 4.88 3.32 -9.55
CA LEU A 18 4.49 3.76 -8.20
C LEU A 18 5.70 4.23 -7.40
N CYS A 19 6.75 3.43 -7.37
CA CYS A 19 7.93 3.75 -6.57
C CYS A 19 8.61 5.03 -7.06
N MET A 20 8.76 5.19 -8.37
CA MET A 20 9.39 6.38 -8.92
C MET A 20 8.63 7.64 -8.55
N ASN A 21 7.31 7.61 -8.70
CA ASN A 21 6.50 8.78 -8.41
C ASN A 21 6.48 9.10 -6.92
N LEU A 22 6.44 8.08 -6.08
CA LEU A 22 6.50 8.29 -4.62
C LEU A 22 7.83 8.89 -4.22
N GLU A 23 8.92 8.39 -4.79
CA GLU A 23 10.26 8.88 -4.44
C GLU A 23 10.47 10.31 -4.90
N VAL A 24 9.96 10.67 -6.08
CA VAL A 24 10.05 12.05 -6.55
C VAL A 24 9.33 13.00 -5.59
N THR A 25 8.24 12.53 -4.99
CA THR A 25 7.50 13.33 -4.01
C THR A 25 8.22 13.42 -2.66
N GLY A 26 9.23 12.55 -2.45
CA GLY A 26 10.03 12.59 -1.24
C GLY A 26 9.83 11.40 -0.30
N TYR A 27 8.92 10.50 -0.61
CA TYR A 27 8.73 9.30 0.19
C TYR A 27 9.88 8.32 -0.04
N GLN A 28 10.15 7.51 0.95
CA GLN A 28 11.04 6.35 0.78
C GLN A 28 10.19 5.15 0.43
N THR A 29 10.67 4.28 -0.44
CA THR A 29 9.91 3.11 -0.84
C THR A 29 10.72 1.83 -0.68
N VAL A 30 10.04 0.75 -0.34
CA VAL A 30 10.55 -0.61 -0.43
C VAL A 30 9.47 -1.38 -1.18
N SER A 31 9.87 -2.24 -2.13
CA SER A 31 8.86 -2.93 -2.92
C SER A 31 9.17 -4.41 -3.05
N TYR A 32 8.11 -5.17 -3.27
CA TYR A 32 8.16 -6.61 -3.50
C TYR A 32 7.25 -6.94 -4.68
N LEU A 33 7.60 -8.01 -5.40
CA LEU A 33 6.86 -8.42 -6.59
C LEU A 33 5.92 -9.60 -6.31
N ASP A 34 6.01 -10.21 -5.14
CA ASP A 34 5.07 -11.28 -4.78
C ASP A 34 4.83 -11.28 -3.28
N GLY A 35 3.78 -12.00 -2.88
CA GLY A 35 3.34 -12.00 -1.50
C GLY A 35 4.24 -12.76 -0.56
N ASN A 36 4.92 -13.81 -1.05
CA ASN A 36 5.81 -14.58 -0.18
C ASN A 36 7.05 -13.77 0.19
N ASP A 37 7.66 -13.11 -0.80
CA ASP A 37 8.81 -12.24 -0.53
C ASP A 37 8.42 -11.09 0.38
N ALA A 38 7.24 -10.52 0.16
CA ALA A 38 6.76 -9.44 1.03
C ALA A 38 6.60 -9.92 2.46
N SER A 39 5.99 -11.08 2.65
CA SER A 39 5.77 -11.65 3.97
C SER A 39 7.09 -11.87 4.71
N GLU A 40 8.08 -12.41 4.01
CA GLU A 40 9.40 -12.61 4.60
C GLU A 40 10.07 -11.28 4.93
N GLY A 41 9.97 -10.33 3.99
CA GLY A 41 10.62 -9.04 4.15
C GLY A 41 10.09 -8.24 5.33
N ILE A 42 8.77 -8.20 5.50
CA ILE A 42 8.19 -7.41 6.58
C ILE A 42 8.45 -8.00 7.97
N ALA A 43 8.80 -9.27 8.04
CA ALA A 43 9.20 -9.86 9.31
C ALA A 43 10.49 -9.23 9.83
N TRP A 44 11.34 -8.75 8.93
CA TRP A 44 12.60 -8.12 9.27
C TRP A 44 12.54 -6.59 9.24
N ASP A 45 11.81 -6.03 8.29
CA ASP A 45 11.71 -4.59 8.10
C ASP A 45 10.25 -4.24 7.91
N HIS A 46 9.62 -3.74 8.96
CA HIS A 46 8.19 -3.42 8.96
C HIS A 46 7.93 -1.99 9.40
N GLU A 47 8.92 -1.12 9.31
CA GLU A 47 8.78 0.30 9.69
C GLU A 47 8.22 1.07 8.50
N PHE A 48 6.93 0.89 8.23
CA PHE A 48 6.24 1.57 7.14
C PHE A 48 5.02 2.29 7.66
N GLN A 49 4.76 3.45 7.10
CA GLN A 49 3.60 4.25 7.48
C GLN A 49 2.37 3.92 6.64
N CYS A 50 2.57 3.26 5.51
CA CYS A 50 1.46 2.77 4.68
C CYS A 50 1.97 1.74 3.70
N ALA A 51 1.09 0.84 3.26
CA ALA A 51 1.40 -0.13 2.21
C ALA A 51 0.37 -0.01 1.09
N LEU A 52 0.87 -0.02 -0.14
CA LEU A 52 0.04 -0.14 -1.34
C LEU A 52 0.17 -1.58 -1.81
N VAL A 53 -0.92 -2.33 -1.81
CA VAL A 53 -0.87 -3.78 -1.98
C VAL A 53 -1.87 -4.22 -3.05
N ASP A 54 -1.37 -4.85 -4.12
CA ASP A 54 -2.24 -5.49 -5.09
C ASP A 54 -2.90 -6.69 -4.42
N ILE A 55 -4.17 -6.89 -4.68
CA ILE A 55 -4.90 -8.03 -4.12
C ILE A 55 -4.45 -9.32 -4.82
N MET A 56 -4.30 -9.27 -6.14
CA MET A 56 -4.03 -10.48 -6.94
C MET A 56 -2.52 -10.70 -7.10
N LEU A 57 -1.90 -11.14 -6.03
CA LEU A 57 -0.44 -11.39 -6.02
C LEU A 57 -0.15 -12.88 -6.14
N PRO A 58 0.94 -13.26 -6.80
CA PRO A 58 1.42 -14.64 -6.70
C PRO A 58 1.94 -14.91 -5.28
N GLY A 59 1.91 -16.18 -4.89
CA GLY A 59 2.24 -16.57 -3.53
C GLY A 59 1.10 -16.22 -2.61
N LYS A 60 1.34 -15.38 -1.60
CA LYS A 60 0.29 -14.89 -0.74
C LYS A 60 -0.39 -13.70 -1.40
N ASP A 61 -1.72 -13.73 -1.51
CA ASP A 61 -2.45 -12.61 -2.09
C ASP A 61 -2.59 -11.47 -1.08
N GLY A 62 -3.22 -10.36 -1.54
CA GLY A 62 -3.36 -9.19 -0.68
C GLY A 62 -4.21 -9.43 0.55
N TYR A 63 -5.25 -10.23 0.44
CA TYR A 63 -6.09 -10.53 1.60
C TYR A 63 -5.36 -11.37 2.64
N THR A 64 -4.49 -12.28 2.20
CA THR A 64 -3.69 -13.09 3.11
C THR A 64 -2.63 -12.24 3.81
N LEU A 65 -2.08 -11.25 3.11
CA LEU A 65 -1.08 -10.36 3.69
C LEU A 65 -1.66 -9.34 4.67
N LEU A 66 -2.94 -9.01 4.52
CA LEU A 66 -3.55 -7.94 5.30
C LEU A 66 -3.41 -8.15 6.82
N PRO A 67 -3.72 -9.33 7.38
CA PRO A 67 -3.53 -9.53 8.82
C PRO A 67 -2.07 -9.37 9.25
N GLU A 68 -1.12 -9.80 8.41
CA GLU A 68 0.30 -9.67 8.74
C GLU A 68 0.70 -8.20 8.79
N LEU A 69 0.24 -7.42 7.82
CA LEU A 69 0.54 -5.99 7.78
C LEU A 69 -0.12 -5.27 8.96
N ASN A 70 -1.36 -5.60 9.25
CA ASN A 70 -2.07 -5.03 10.40
C ASN A 70 -1.39 -5.37 11.72
N HIS A 71 -0.82 -6.57 11.82
CA HIS A 71 -0.08 -6.98 13.01
C HIS A 71 1.07 -6.02 13.31
N TYR A 72 1.73 -5.51 12.28
CA TYR A 72 2.84 -4.57 12.43
C TYR A 72 2.36 -3.11 12.45
N GLY A 73 1.05 -2.88 12.46
CA GLY A 73 0.51 -1.53 12.50
C GLY A 73 0.63 -0.78 11.19
N ILE A 74 0.75 -1.49 10.07
CA ILE A 74 0.90 -0.86 8.76
C ILE A 74 -0.48 -0.70 8.12
N PRO A 75 -0.96 0.54 7.90
CA PRO A 75 -2.22 0.76 7.19
C PRO A 75 -2.10 0.32 5.73
N VAL A 76 -3.15 -0.27 5.19
CA VAL A 76 -3.12 -0.86 3.85
C VAL A 76 -4.13 -0.19 2.93
N ILE A 77 -3.66 0.21 1.75
CA ILE A 77 -4.50 0.61 0.64
C ILE A 77 -4.38 -0.48 -0.41
N PHE A 78 -5.49 -1.12 -0.76
CA PHE A 78 -5.46 -2.14 -1.79
C PHE A 78 -5.50 -1.54 -3.18
N LEU A 79 -4.75 -2.16 -4.09
CA LEU A 79 -4.84 -1.89 -5.53
C LEU A 79 -5.55 -3.09 -6.15
N THR A 80 -6.54 -2.84 -7.00
CA THR A 80 -7.28 -3.96 -7.59
C THR A 80 -7.78 -3.60 -8.98
N ALA A 81 -7.75 -4.58 -9.88
CA ALA A 81 -8.31 -4.42 -11.22
C ALA A 81 -9.84 -4.50 -11.21
N ARG A 82 -10.44 -4.78 -10.06
CA ARG A 82 -11.88 -5.03 -9.95
C ARG A 82 -12.55 -3.96 -9.12
N ALA A 83 -13.56 -3.33 -9.70
CA ALA A 83 -14.42 -2.40 -8.97
C ALA A 83 -15.58 -3.17 -8.34
N ASP A 84 -15.28 -4.31 -7.76
CA ASP A 84 -16.27 -5.26 -7.23
C ASP A 84 -16.61 -4.83 -5.80
N ILE A 85 -17.87 -4.56 -5.56
CA ILE A 85 -18.35 -4.13 -4.24
C ILE A 85 -18.06 -5.19 -3.18
N SER A 86 -18.19 -6.47 -3.54
CA SER A 86 -17.90 -7.56 -2.61
C SER A 86 -16.44 -7.53 -2.16
N SER A 87 -15.52 -7.30 -3.09
CA SER A 87 -14.10 -7.20 -2.76
C SER A 87 -13.81 -6.00 -1.87
N LYS A 88 -14.44 -4.85 -2.16
CA LYS A 88 -14.27 -3.66 -1.33
C LYS A 88 -14.77 -3.89 0.09
N VAL A 89 -15.97 -4.45 0.21
CA VAL A 89 -16.56 -4.72 1.52
C VAL A 89 -15.68 -5.68 2.29
N LYS A 90 -15.21 -6.75 1.64
CA LYS A 90 -14.35 -7.73 2.30
C LYS A 90 -13.07 -7.09 2.84
N GLY A 91 -12.39 -6.31 2.00
CA GLY A 91 -11.14 -5.67 2.42
C GLY A 91 -11.32 -4.68 3.56
N LEU A 92 -12.35 -3.84 3.47
CA LEU A 92 -12.61 -2.86 4.51
C LEU A 92 -13.00 -3.52 5.82
N LYS A 93 -13.81 -4.58 5.76
CA LYS A 93 -14.19 -5.33 6.96
C LYS A 93 -13.01 -6.00 7.61
N GLU A 94 -11.99 -6.38 6.83
CA GLU A 94 -10.82 -7.07 7.36
C GLU A 94 -9.69 -6.11 7.76
N GLY A 95 -9.90 -4.80 7.61
CA GLY A 95 -8.96 -3.84 8.13
C GLY A 95 -8.18 -3.03 7.12
N ALA A 96 -8.58 -3.04 5.84
CA ALA A 96 -7.98 -2.16 4.85
C ALA A 96 -8.49 -0.74 5.04
N GLU A 97 -7.63 0.24 4.76
CA GLU A 97 -7.98 1.66 4.89
C GLU A 97 -8.73 2.18 3.68
N ASP A 98 -8.37 1.70 2.48
CA ASP A 98 -8.94 2.22 1.25
C ASP A 98 -8.68 1.27 0.10
N TYR A 99 -9.28 1.55 -1.04
CA TYR A 99 -9.14 0.82 -2.30
C TYR A 99 -8.86 1.77 -3.42
N ILE A 100 -7.99 1.34 -4.34
CA ILE A 100 -7.75 2.06 -5.59
C ILE A 100 -7.95 1.08 -6.73
N VAL A 101 -8.81 1.42 -7.69
CA VAL A 101 -9.16 0.56 -8.81
C VAL A 101 -8.23 0.84 -9.98
N LYS A 102 -7.69 -0.22 -10.57
CA LYS A 102 -6.86 -0.11 -11.77
C LYS A 102 -7.75 -0.02 -13.02
N PRO A 103 -7.38 0.76 -14.01
CA PRO A 103 -6.21 1.64 -14.05
C PRO A 103 -6.44 2.90 -13.21
N PHE A 104 -5.38 3.40 -12.60
CA PHE A 104 -5.48 4.55 -11.70
C PHE A 104 -4.59 5.69 -12.19
N GLU A 105 -4.91 6.90 -11.72
CA GLU A 105 -4.08 8.08 -11.90
C GLU A 105 -3.18 8.22 -10.68
N MET A 106 -1.94 8.64 -10.89
CA MET A 106 -1.02 8.82 -9.76
C MET A 106 -1.54 9.86 -8.78
N LEU A 107 -2.24 10.87 -9.27
CA LEU A 107 -2.85 11.87 -8.39
C LEU A 107 -3.83 11.23 -7.40
N GLU A 108 -4.63 10.29 -7.86
CA GLU A 108 -5.55 9.58 -6.98
C GLU A 108 -4.80 8.81 -5.89
N VAL A 109 -3.72 8.14 -6.29
CA VAL A 109 -2.89 7.40 -5.33
C VAL A 109 -2.35 8.35 -4.26
N MET A 110 -1.82 9.50 -4.70
CA MET A 110 -1.24 10.47 -3.78
C MET A 110 -2.26 11.03 -2.80
N VAL A 111 -3.45 11.37 -3.29
CA VAL A 111 -4.50 11.94 -2.44
C VAL A 111 -4.94 10.92 -1.38
N ARG A 112 -5.16 9.67 -1.79
CA ARG A 112 -5.60 8.64 -0.85
C ARG A 112 -4.52 8.29 0.15
N LEU A 113 -3.27 8.24 -0.31
CA LEU A 113 -2.13 8.00 0.57
C LEU A 113 -2.01 9.09 1.63
N GLU A 114 -2.11 10.34 1.23
CA GLU A 114 -2.02 11.45 2.17
C GLU A 114 -3.11 11.38 3.22
N LYS A 115 -4.33 11.02 2.83
CA LYS A 115 -5.43 10.89 3.79
C LYS A 115 -5.16 9.80 4.81
N VAL A 116 -4.62 8.66 4.37
CA VAL A 116 -4.28 7.57 5.29
C VAL A 116 -3.18 8.02 6.24
N LEU A 117 -2.14 8.67 5.73
CA LEU A 117 -1.04 9.13 6.57
C LEU A 117 -1.53 10.15 7.60
N GLU A 118 -2.43 11.04 7.21
CA GLU A 118 -3.00 12.00 8.16
C GLU A 118 -3.78 11.31 9.27
N ARG A 119 -4.61 10.31 8.91
CA ARG A 119 -5.41 9.60 9.92
C ARG A 119 -4.53 8.91 10.96
N HIS A 120 -3.31 8.54 10.57
CA HIS A 120 -2.39 7.84 11.46
C HIS A 120 -1.31 8.76 12.04
N GLY A 121 -1.50 10.08 11.92
CA GLY A 121 -0.60 11.04 12.53
C GLY A 121 0.70 11.28 11.80
N ASN A 122 0.82 10.82 10.56
CA ASN A 122 2.05 10.98 9.77
C ASN A 122 1.94 12.19 8.86
N VAL A 123 1.60 13.33 9.44
CA VAL A 123 1.34 14.53 8.68
C VAL A 123 2.63 15.25 8.35
N GLN A 124 2.81 15.58 7.09
CA GLN A 124 4.03 16.26 6.63
C GLN A 124 3.86 17.76 6.57
N LYS A 125 2.67 18.22 6.72
CA LYS A 125 2.38 19.62 6.57
C LYS A 125 2.67 20.42 7.79
N GLN A 126 2.80 19.97 8.69
CA GLN A 126 2.85 20.67 9.81
C GLN A 126 3.60 21.74 9.96
N ILE A 127 3.44 21.93 9.56
CA ILE A 127 3.93 22.77 9.58
C ILE A 127 3.63 23.76 9.70
N GLN A 128 3.29 23.68 9.91
CA GLN A 128 2.94 24.49 10.06
C GLN A 128 3.09 25.01 10.48
#